data_abc9c7924a92161b542176bc0b22421b
#
_entry.id   abc9c7924a92161b542176bc0b22421b
#
_cell.length_a   1.000
_cell.length_b   1.000
_cell.length_c   1.000
_cell.angle_alpha   90.00
_cell.angle_beta   90.00
_cell.angle_gamma   90.00
#
_symmetry.space_group_name_H-M   'P 1'
#
loop_
_entity.id
_entity.type
_entity.pdbx_description
1 polymer ?
#
loop_
_entity_poly.entity_id
_entity_poly.type
_entity_poly.pdbx_seq_one_letter_code
_entity_poly.pdbx_strand_id
1 'polypeptide(L)'
;MAENLRQIDYIIPESFHGHTVEAFLRSEGYSRTTLYHMRNTQGLVLNGHRSFLKEVLATGDRLRCNILETEDSPNVIETEIPLSIVYEDEDILVIDKPAGLPIHPSMGHYAHTLGNALCWYTHHVLGYEHYVNRIVNRLDRDTSGLLIAAKNMHAAARLGDMIRAHAIQREYLAIASGDVRDIFHTTAAADSLSGLYTGRSAAPAYARARLQNLDGSFPDSLADIPALRAPADPVLGLHFTVNAPIGRKEDSVIERCINYTEGDYAVTHGLLLSYNEEKDLSLLRLKLETGRTHQIRVHMQYLGHPLPGDFLYHPDERFITRQPLHSWRLRFRHPISGKLLELTAPLPEDMQRLL
;
A
#
# COMPACT_ATOMS: atom_id res chain seq x y z
N MET A 1 13.83 -14.71 25.08
CA MET A 1 12.97 -14.33 23.93
C MET A 1 11.70 -15.15 24.06
N ALA A 2 10.57 -14.62 23.64
CA ALA A 2 9.28 -15.31 23.67
C ALA A 2 8.99 -15.94 22.30
N GLU A 3 8.27 -17.06 22.30
CA GLU A 3 7.77 -17.63 21.04
C GLU A 3 6.85 -16.62 20.33
N ASN A 4 7.06 -16.39 19.04
CA ASN A 4 6.11 -15.64 18.21
C ASN A 4 4.96 -16.57 17.85
N LEU A 5 4.03 -16.71 18.79
CA LEU A 5 2.89 -17.60 18.71
C LEU A 5 1.59 -16.82 18.62
N ARG A 6 0.89 -16.94 17.50
CA ARG A 6 -0.48 -16.39 17.33
C ARG A 6 -1.51 -17.49 17.54
N GLN A 7 -2.37 -17.32 18.56
CA GLN A 7 -3.48 -18.23 18.84
C GLN A 7 -4.80 -17.65 18.36
N ILE A 8 -5.59 -18.43 17.64
CA ILE A 8 -6.94 -18.06 17.18
C ILE A 8 -7.88 -19.19 17.56
N ASP A 9 -8.94 -18.87 18.30
CA ASP A 9 -9.96 -19.81 18.76
C ASP A 9 -11.24 -19.65 17.96
N TYR A 10 -11.81 -20.78 17.55
CA TYR A 10 -13.08 -20.86 16.84
C TYR A 10 -14.07 -21.75 17.59
N ILE A 11 -15.36 -21.40 17.53
CA ILE A 11 -16.46 -22.27 17.84
C ILE A 11 -17.10 -22.67 16.52
N ILE A 12 -17.18 -23.98 16.23
CA ILE A 12 -17.63 -24.48 14.94
C ILE A 12 -19.12 -24.24 14.77
N PRO A 13 -19.52 -23.47 13.73
CA PRO A 13 -20.94 -23.23 13.48
C PRO A 13 -21.63 -24.44 12.85
N GLU A 14 -22.96 -24.47 12.90
CA GLU A 14 -23.79 -25.54 12.35
C GLU A 14 -23.52 -25.79 10.86
N SER A 15 -23.23 -24.74 10.10
CA SER A 15 -22.91 -24.84 8.67
C SER A 15 -21.68 -25.67 8.34
N PHE A 16 -20.83 -25.96 9.33
CA PHE A 16 -19.61 -26.77 9.17
C PHE A 16 -19.71 -28.13 9.88
N HIS A 17 -20.90 -28.51 10.39
CA HIS A 17 -21.12 -29.86 10.91
C HIS A 17 -20.84 -30.91 9.83
N GLY A 18 -20.01 -31.89 10.13
CA GLY A 18 -19.62 -32.94 9.19
C GLY A 18 -18.55 -32.56 8.18
N HIS A 19 -18.09 -31.31 8.16
CA HIS A 19 -16.98 -30.89 7.35
C HIS A 19 -15.63 -31.14 8.03
N THR A 20 -14.55 -31.13 7.25
CA THR A 20 -13.19 -31.31 7.82
C THR A 20 -12.65 -30.01 8.40
N VAL A 21 -11.71 -30.12 9.34
CA VAL A 21 -10.93 -28.98 9.86
C VAL A 21 -10.31 -28.17 8.70
N GLU A 22 -9.77 -28.86 7.68
CA GLU A 22 -9.21 -28.18 6.50
C GLU A 22 -10.26 -27.34 5.76
N ALA A 23 -11.45 -27.89 5.51
CA ALA A 23 -12.52 -27.19 4.81
C ALA A 23 -12.93 -25.91 5.55
N PHE A 24 -13.10 -26.01 6.88
CA PHE A 24 -13.41 -24.87 7.73
C PHE A 24 -12.30 -23.81 7.69
N LEU A 25 -11.05 -24.19 7.93
CA LEU A 25 -9.94 -23.23 7.96
C LEU A 25 -9.70 -22.57 6.59
N ARG A 26 -9.96 -23.30 5.50
CA ARG A 26 -9.92 -22.70 4.15
C ARG A 26 -10.99 -21.63 3.97
N SER A 27 -12.20 -21.83 4.51
CA SER A 27 -13.25 -20.80 4.47
C SER A 27 -12.91 -19.58 5.33
N GLU A 28 -12.16 -19.79 6.43
CA GLU A 28 -11.62 -18.73 7.27
C GLU A 28 -10.38 -18.03 6.64
N GLY A 29 -9.99 -18.41 5.41
CA GLY A 29 -8.92 -17.78 4.64
C GLY A 29 -7.51 -18.24 5.00
N TYR A 30 -7.36 -19.42 5.63
CA TYR A 30 -6.05 -20.01 5.82
C TYR A 30 -5.44 -20.47 4.49
N SER A 31 -4.23 -20.03 4.20
CA SER A 31 -3.49 -20.46 3.01
C SER A 31 -3.04 -21.93 3.14
N ARG A 32 -2.77 -22.57 2.01
CA ARG A 32 -2.18 -23.93 2.04
C ARG A 32 -0.88 -23.97 2.82
N THR A 33 -0.04 -22.97 2.65
CA THR A 33 1.24 -22.84 3.36
C THR A 33 1.03 -22.76 4.86
N THR A 34 0.08 -21.94 5.33
CA THR A 34 -0.25 -21.82 6.76
C THR A 34 -0.77 -23.13 7.33
N LEU A 35 -1.67 -23.82 6.60
CA LEU A 35 -2.20 -25.12 7.04
C LEU A 35 -1.10 -26.20 7.11
N TYR A 36 -0.23 -26.24 6.13
CA TYR A 36 0.92 -27.16 6.12
C TYR A 36 1.87 -26.89 7.29
N HIS A 37 2.16 -25.61 7.54
CA HIS A 37 2.99 -25.20 8.67
C HIS A 37 2.38 -25.61 10.01
N MET A 38 1.10 -25.28 10.25
CA MET A 38 0.39 -25.68 11.48
C MET A 38 0.33 -27.20 11.66
N ARG A 39 0.19 -27.98 10.59
CA ARG A 39 0.27 -29.45 10.67
C ARG A 39 1.63 -29.91 11.18
N ASN A 40 2.72 -29.31 10.68
CA ASN A 40 4.09 -29.70 11.04
C ASN A 40 4.46 -29.26 12.46
N THR A 41 4.00 -28.11 12.89
CA THR A 41 4.20 -27.55 14.25
C THR A 41 3.18 -28.06 15.27
N GLN A 42 2.28 -29.00 14.88
CA GLN A 42 1.20 -29.53 15.72
C GLN A 42 0.26 -28.43 16.25
N GLY A 43 0.07 -27.37 15.47
CA GLY A 43 -0.67 -26.16 15.85
C GLY A 43 -2.21 -26.31 15.89
N LEU A 44 -2.79 -27.50 15.62
CA LEU A 44 -4.24 -27.71 15.63
C LEU A 44 -4.67 -28.45 16.89
N VAL A 45 -5.61 -27.84 17.64
CA VAL A 45 -6.16 -28.42 18.87
C VAL A 45 -7.70 -28.37 18.78
N LEU A 46 -8.35 -29.52 18.80
CA LEU A 46 -9.82 -29.67 18.80
C LEU A 46 -10.28 -30.17 20.16
N ASN A 47 -11.15 -29.45 20.83
CA ASN A 47 -11.70 -29.81 22.16
C ASN A 47 -10.62 -30.16 23.19
N GLY A 48 -9.46 -29.47 23.13
CA GLY A 48 -8.34 -29.68 24.03
C GLY A 48 -7.38 -30.80 23.62
N HIS A 49 -7.62 -31.52 22.52
CA HIS A 49 -6.76 -32.58 22.02
C HIS A 49 -6.11 -32.21 20.70
N ARG A 50 -4.91 -32.73 20.43
CA ARG A 50 -4.24 -32.57 19.14
C ARG A 50 -5.14 -33.02 18.00
N SER A 51 -5.30 -32.20 16.99
CA SER A 51 -6.14 -32.43 15.82
C SER A 51 -5.35 -32.47 14.52
N PHE A 52 -6.04 -32.94 13.46
CA PHE A 52 -5.50 -33.06 12.11
C PHE A 52 -6.45 -32.42 11.09
N LEU A 53 -5.90 -31.99 9.96
CA LEU A 53 -6.67 -31.32 8.89
C LEU A 53 -7.86 -32.12 8.34
N LYS A 54 -7.79 -33.47 8.41
CA LYS A 54 -8.83 -34.39 7.92
C LYS A 54 -9.88 -34.73 8.96
N GLU A 55 -9.71 -34.27 10.20
CA GLU A 55 -10.66 -34.54 11.27
C GLU A 55 -12.00 -33.87 10.99
N VAL A 56 -13.09 -34.58 11.30
CA VAL A 56 -14.47 -34.13 11.04
C VAL A 56 -14.98 -33.34 12.22
N LEU A 57 -15.55 -32.18 11.95
CA LEU A 57 -16.04 -31.24 12.95
C LEU A 57 -17.51 -31.50 13.29
N ALA A 58 -17.86 -31.25 14.54
CA ALA A 58 -19.25 -31.18 15.00
C ALA A 58 -19.59 -29.73 15.41
N THR A 59 -20.87 -29.37 15.29
CA THR A 59 -21.36 -28.07 15.76
C THR A 59 -21.01 -27.86 17.23
N GLY A 60 -20.46 -26.71 17.57
CA GLY A 60 -20.05 -26.35 18.93
C GLY A 60 -18.65 -26.81 19.33
N ASP A 61 -17.97 -27.58 18.49
CA ASP A 61 -16.55 -27.92 18.72
C ASP A 61 -15.71 -26.65 18.90
N ARG A 62 -14.69 -26.75 19.76
CA ARG A 62 -13.72 -25.66 19.97
C ARG A 62 -12.41 -26.00 19.27
N LEU A 63 -12.14 -25.29 18.17
CA LEU A 63 -10.92 -25.43 17.41
C LEU A 63 -9.96 -24.28 17.74
N ARG A 64 -8.79 -24.60 18.26
CA ARG A 64 -7.68 -23.66 18.46
C ARG A 64 -6.62 -23.85 17.37
N CYS A 65 -6.24 -22.75 16.76
CA CYS A 65 -5.16 -22.67 15.78
C CYS A 65 -3.98 -21.93 16.38
N ASN A 66 -2.87 -22.62 16.54
CA ASN A 66 -1.60 -22.10 17.00
C ASN A 66 -0.69 -21.90 15.78
N ILE A 67 -0.37 -20.65 15.46
CA ILE A 67 0.48 -20.27 14.35
C ILE A 67 1.81 -19.80 14.95
N LEU A 68 2.77 -20.69 14.98
CA LEU A 68 4.10 -20.46 15.55
C LEU A 68 5.08 -20.07 14.43
N GLU A 69 5.75 -18.95 14.54
CA GLU A 69 6.89 -18.64 13.66
C GLU A 69 8.11 -19.43 14.13
N THR A 70 8.74 -20.16 13.20
CA THR A 70 9.86 -21.06 13.47
C THR A 70 11.11 -20.74 12.66
N GLU A 71 11.05 -19.68 11.87
CA GLU A 71 12.12 -19.26 10.96
C GLU A 71 12.28 -17.75 11.00
N ASP A 72 13.47 -17.29 10.63
CA ASP A 72 13.80 -15.88 10.44
C ASP A 72 13.90 -15.54 8.96
N SER A 73 13.85 -14.25 8.65
CA SER A 73 14.16 -13.78 7.31
C SER A 73 15.61 -14.08 6.95
N PRO A 74 15.88 -14.86 5.89
CA PRO A 74 17.24 -15.18 5.52
C PRO A 74 17.99 -13.92 5.06
N ASN A 75 19.26 -13.80 5.48
CA ASN A 75 20.18 -12.75 5.04
C ASN A 75 19.74 -11.31 5.38
N VAL A 76 18.91 -11.11 6.40
CA VAL A 76 18.55 -9.78 6.89
C VAL A 76 19.43 -9.43 8.07
N ILE A 77 20.20 -8.36 7.95
CA ILE A 77 21.04 -7.82 9.03
C ILE A 77 20.14 -6.98 9.93
N GLU A 78 19.96 -7.39 11.17
CA GLU A 78 19.23 -6.59 12.15
C GLU A 78 19.92 -5.25 12.39
N THR A 79 19.17 -4.17 12.27
CA THR A 79 19.72 -2.83 12.44
C THR A 79 18.75 -1.98 13.25
N GLU A 80 19.26 -1.36 14.30
CA GLU A 80 18.50 -0.43 15.13
C GLU A 80 18.23 0.84 14.36
N ILE A 81 17.01 0.95 13.81
CA ILE A 81 16.50 2.14 13.14
C ILE A 81 15.15 2.46 13.80
N PRO A 82 14.95 3.67 14.33
CA PRO A 82 13.69 4.06 14.93
C PRO A 82 12.52 3.90 13.98
N LEU A 83 11.44 3.27 14.43
CA LEU A 83 10.19 3.09 13.68
C LEU A 83 9.13 4.02 14.22
N SER A 84 8.49 4.79 13.34
CA SER A 84 7.27 5.53 13.66
C SER A 84 6.06 4.62 13.49
N ILE A 85 5.63 3.97 14.57
CA ILE A 85 4.52 3.03 14.57
C ILE A 85 3.22 3.80 14.78
N VAL A 86 2.30 3.72 13.80
CA VAL A 86 0.98 4.36 13.82
C VAL A 86 -0.08 3.43 14.41
N TYR A 87 0.07 2.14 14.19
CA TYR A 87 -0.81 1.11 14.74
C TYR A 87 -0.04 -0.20 14.93
N GLU A 88 -0.31 -0.88 16.03
CA GLU A 88 0.23 -2.20 16.33
C GLU A 88 -0.77 -3.04 17.09
N ASP A 89 -0.87 -4.32 16.72
CA ASP A 89 -1.53 -5.36 17.50
C ASP A 89 -0.79 -6.71 17.34
N GLU A 90 -1.46 -7.82 17.66
CA GLU A 90 -0.87 -9.16 17.55
C GLU A 90 -0.61 -9.61 16.11
N ASP A 91 -1.28 -9.01 15.12
CA ASP A 91 -1.29 -9.48 13.75
C ASP A 91 -0.55 -8.57 12.77
N ILE A 92 -0.60 -7.25 13.00
CA ILE A 92 -0.05 -6.25 12.07
C ILE A 92 0.68 -5.12 12.76
N LEU A 93 1.57 -4.50 12.00
CA LEU A 93 2.18 -3.18 12.24
C LEU A 93 1.81 -2.25 11.10
N VAL A 94 1.40 -1.02 11.40
CA VAL A 94 1.33 0.07 10.41
C VAL A 94 2.34 1.13 10.78
N ILE A 95 3.21 1.45 9.85
CA ILE A 95 4.39 2.27 10.05
C ILE A 95 4.33 3.49 9.15
N ASP A 96 4.62 4.66 9.70
CA ASP A 96 4.92 5.87 8.92
C ASP A 96 6.40 5.86 8.55
N LYS A 97 6.71 5.39 7.33
CA LYS A 97 8.08 5.27 6.83
C LYS A 97 8.64 6.65 6.50
N PRO A 98 9.83 7.03 7.00
CA PRO A 98 10.50 8.24 6.55
C PRO A 98 10.92 8.12 5.07
N ALA A 99 11.09 9.25 4.40
CA ALA A 99 11.77 9.29 3.11
C ALA A 99 13.25 8.89 3.25
N GLY A 100 13.85 8.40 2.17
CA GLY A 100 15.25 7.98 2.16
C GLY A 100 15.50 6.55 2.65
N LEU A 101 14.51 5.88 3.28
CA LEU A 101 14.64 4.52 3.79
C LEU A 101 14.11 3.50 2.77
N PRO A 102 14.96 2.64 2.18
CA PRO A 102 14.52 1.53 1.33
C PRO A 102 13.69 0.51 2.13
N ILE A 103 12.80 -0.23 1.45
CA ILE A 103 11.97 -1.24 2.14
C ILE A 103 12.73 -2.54 2.39
N HIS A 104 13.39 -3.06 1.36
CA HIS A 104 14.10 -4.35 1.43
C HIS A 104 15.60 -4.19 1.14
N PRO A 105 16.43 -5.04 1.71
CA PRO A 105 17.83 -5.13 1.32
C PRO A 105 17.98 -5.31 -0.20
N SER A 106 18.90 -4.57 -0.77
CA SER A 106 19.24 -4.63 -2.20
C SER A 106 20.72 -4.30 -2.38
N MET A 107 21.23 -4.43 -3.62
CA MET A 107 22.61 -4.08 -3.94
C MET A 107 22.92 -2.64 -3.50
N GLY A 108 23.92 -2.45 -2.63
CA GLY A 108 24.29 -1.16 -2.04
C GLY A 108 23.50 -0.76 -0.78
N HIS A 109 22.44 -1.49 -0.40
CA HIS A 109 21.61 -1.21 0.78
C HIS A 109 21.33 -2.51 1.55
N TYR A 110 22.33 -3.04 2.24
CA TYR A 110 22.20 -4.34 2.93
C TYR A 110 21.71 -4.22 4.38
N ALA A 111 22.06 -3.15 5.08
CA ALA A 111 21.86 -2.99 6.52
C ALA A 111 20.97 -1.83 6.95
N HIS A 112 20.57 -0.93 6.04
CA HIS A 112 19.75 0.25 6.34
C HIS A 112 18.46 0.25 5.51
N THR A 113 17.59 -0.72 5.82
CA THR A 113 16.26 -0.81 5.20
C THR A 113 15.19 -0.98 6.26
N LEU A 114 13.94 -0.74 5.90
CA LEU A 114 12.82 -0.99 6.79
C LEU A 114 12.75 -2.47 7.24
N GLY A 115 13.10 -3.40 6.35
CA GLY A 115 13.18 -4.82 6.70
C GLY A 115 14.20 -5.12 7.79
N ASN A 116 15.36 -4.45 7.77
CA ASN A 116 16.36 -4.57 8.82
C ASN A 116 15.87 -4.01 10.16
N ALA A 117 15.20 -2.85 10.11
CA ALA A 117 14.59 -2.20 11.28
C ALA A 117 13.48 -3.06 11.91
N LEU A 118 12.63 -3.68 11.09
CA LEU A 118 11.54 -4.55 11.55
C LEU A 118 12.07 -5.82 12.23
N CYS A 119 13.08 -6.47 11.66
CA CYS A 119 13.70 -7.64 12.30
C CYS A 119 14.34 -7.26 13.65
N TRP A 120 15.04 -6.13 13.71
CA TRP A 120 15.58 -5.65 14.98
C TRP A 120 14.47 -5.35 16.00
N TYR A 121 13.43 -4.63 15.60
CA TYR A 121 12.29 -4.26 16.45
C TYR A 121 11.59 -5.51 17.03
N THR A 122 11.30 -6.48 16.18
CA THR A 122 10.57 -7.69 16.60
C THR A 122 11.39 -8.56 17.54
N HIS A 123 12.70 -8.68 17.34
CA HIS A 123 13.56 -9.45 18.23
C HIS A 123 13.91 -8.72 19.53
N HIS A 124 14.25 -7.42 19.45
CA HIS A 124 14.78 -6.70 20.62
C HIS A 124 13.73 -5.95 21.42
N VAL A 125 12.65 -5.48 20.79
CA VAL A 125 11.57 -4.73 21.47
C VAL A 125 10.40 -5.65 21.80
N LEU A 126 9.91 -6.45 20.84
CA LEU A 126 8.83 -7.39 21.08
C LEU A 126 9.32 -8.69 21.73
N GLY A 127 10.62 -8.96 21.67
CA GLY A 127 11.26 -10.13 22.30
C GLY A 127 10.95 -11.44 21.60
N TYR A 128 10.53 -11.44 20.33
CA TYR A 128 10.25 -12.66 19.57
C TYR A 128 11.52 -13.45 19.29
N GLU A 129 11.42 -14.77 19.35
CA GLU A 129 12.54 -15.68 19.02
C GLU A 129 12.74 -15.76 17.50
N HIS A 130 11.64 -15.79 16.73
CA HIS A 130 11.67 -15.86 15.29
C HIS A 130 10.71 -14.84 14.65
N TYR A 131 11.14 -14.23 13.55
CA TYR A 131 10.32 -13.32 12.76
C TYR A 131 10.71 -13.33 11.28
N VAL A 132 9.75 -13.58 10.43
CA VAL A 132 9.88 -13.38 8.97
C VAL A 132 9.32 -12.03 8.59
N ASN A 133 10.15 -11.19 7.96
CA ASN A 133 9.75 -9.86 7.47
C ASN A 133 8.72 -9.96 6.34
N ARG A 134 7.51 -9.50 6.61
CA ARG A 134 6.36 -9.56 5.69
C ARG A 134 5.75 -8.19 5.50
N ILE A 135 6.45 -7.31 4.79
CA ILE A 135 5.91 -6.02 4.38
C ILE A 135 4.94 -6.25 3.22
N VAL A 136 3.71 -5.79 3.37
CA VAL A 136 2.58 -6.14 2.50
C VAL A 136 2.46 -5.23 1.29
N ASN A 137 2.65 -3.93 1.48
CA ASN A 137 2.68 -2.94 0.40
C ASN A 137 4.03 -2.24 0.37
N ARG A 138 4.42 -1.79 -0.81
CA ARG A 138 5.73 -1.13 -0.98
C ARG A 138 5.56 0.35 -1.29
N LEU A 139 6.53 1.12 -0.80
CA LEU A 139 6.78 2.52 -1.17
C LEU A 139 8.17 2.62 -1.80
N ASP A 140 8.38 3.59 -2.65
CA ASP A 140 9.72 3.89 -3.14
C ASP A 140 10.62 4.39 -1.99
N ARG A 141 11.93 4.32 -2.15
CA ARG A 141 12.90 4.74 -1.13
C ARG A 141 12.56 6.12 -0.57
N ASP A 142 12.35 7.09 -1.45
CA ASP A 142 12.18 8.50 -1.09
C ASP A 142 10.70 8.91 -0.94
N THR A 143 9.77 7.97 -1.10
CA THR A 143 8.36 8.15 -0.73
C THR A 143 8.19 7.87 0.75
N SER A 144 7.57 8.80 1.46
CA SER A 144 7.25 8.68 2.89
C SER A 144 5.83 8.16 3.13
N GLY A 145 5.49 7.83 4.37
CA GLY A 145 4.13 7.54 4.81
C GLY A 145 3.82 6.08 5.07
N LEU A 146 2.54 5.79 5.15
CA LEU A 146 1.99 4.56 5.69
C LEU A 146 2.27 3.32 4.86
N LEU A 147 2.70 2.28 5.53
CA LEU A 147 2.78 0.93 5.01
C LEU A 147 2.40 -0.11 6.08
N ILE A 148 2.05 -1.32 5.64
CA ILE A 148 1.61 -2.42 6.50
C ILE A 148 2.66 -3.52 6.50
N ALA A 149 3.02 -4.01 7.68
CA ALA A 149 3.79 -5.23 7.87
C ALA A 149 2.96 -6.24 8.69
N ALA A 150 3.02 -7.51 8.32
CA ALA A 150 2.37 -8.58 9.07
C ALA A 150 3.33 -9.19 10.09
N LYS A 151 2.81 -9.47 11.29
CA LYS A 151 3.58 -10.07 12.39
C LYS A 151 3.60 -11.59 12.35
N ASN A 152 2.66 -12.20 11.60
CA ASN A 152 2.57 -13.66 11.43
C ASN A 152 2.16 -14.04 9.99
N MET A 153 2.38 -15.30 9.63
CA MET A 153 2.13 -15.80 8.27
C MET A 153 0.65 -15.79 7.86
N HIS A 154 -0.27 -15.93 8.80
CA HIS A 154 -1.71 -15.93 8.49
C HIS A 154 -2.19 -14.52 8.15
N ALA A 155 -1.83 -13.53 8.96
CA ALA A 155 -2.11 -12.12 8.66
C ALA A 155 -1.50 -11.70 7.31
N ALA A 156 -0.26 -12.14 7.01
CA ALA A 156 0.39 -11.88 5.72
C ALA A 156 -0.39 -12.47 4.54
N ALA A 157 -0.85 -13.71 4.65
CA ALA A 157 -1.64 -14.36 3.61
C ALA A 157 -2.97 -13.60 3.36
N ARG A 158 -3.69 -13.25 4.43
CA ARG A 158 -4.94 -12.49 4.36
C ARG A 158 -4.75 -11.11 3.75
N LEU A 159 -3.72 -10.38 4.18
CA LEU A 159 -3.39 -9.07 3.61
C LEU A 159 -2.99 -9.17 2.13
N GLY A 160 -2.26 -10.24 1.76
CA GLY A 160 -1.93 -10.52 0.36
C GLY A 160 -3.20 -10.75 -0.50
N ASP A 161 -4.19 -11.48 0.02
CA ASP A 161 -5.49 -11.64 -0.65
C ASP A 161 -6.23 -10.29 -0.78
N MET A 162 -6.22 -9.47 0.26
CA MET A 162 -6.83 -8.15 0.25
C MET A 162 -6.16 -7.19 -0.76
N ILE A 163 -4.84 -7.26 -0.92
CA ILE A 163 -4.13 -6.49 -1.95
C ILE A 163 -4.59 -6.93 -3.34
N ARG A 164 -4.65 -8.25 -3.60
CA ARG A 164 -5.12 -8.80 -4.90
C ARG A 164 -6.56 -8.43 -5.20
N ALA A 165 -7.41 -8.36 -4.17
CA ALA A 165 -8.81 -7.97 -4.27
C ALA A 165 -9.03 -6.44 -4.29
N HIS A 166 -7.97 -5.62 -4.29
CA HIS A 166 -8.04 -4.16 -4.16
C HIS A 166 -8.83 -3.67 -2.94
N ALA A 167 -8.86 -4.47 -1.86
CA ALA A 167 -9.61 -4.18 -0.63
C ALA A 167 -8.85 -3.28 0.36
N ILE A 168 -7.60 -2.93 0.07
CA ILE A 168 -6.82 -1.95 0.82
C ILE A 168 -6.80 -0.63 0.04
N GLN A 169 -7.54 0.35 0.52
CA GLN A 169 -7.56 1.69 -0.06
C GLN A 169 -6.31 2.46 0.41
N ARG A 170 -5.59 3.02 -0.55
CA ARG A 170 -4.37 3.78 -0.34
C ARG A 170 -4.53 5.15 -0.95
N GLU A 171 -4.35 6.19 -0.16
CA GLU A 171 -4.40 7.56 -0.62
C GLU A 171 -3.07 8.25 -0.33
N TYR A 172 -2.67 9.07 -1.26
CA TYR A 172 -1.39 9.78 -1.24
C TYR A 172 -1.62 11.28 -1.30
N LEU A 173 -0.73 12.03 -0.69
CA LEU A 173 -0.53 13.45 -0.99
C LEU A 173 0.71 13.59 -1.84
N ALA A 174 0.61 14.37 -2.90
CA ALA A 174 1.70 14.67 -3.82
C ALA A 174 1.72 16.16 -4.13
N ILE A 175 2.91 16.71 -4.32
CA ILE A 175 3.06 18.07 -4.83
C ILE A 175 3.65 17.97 -6.23
N ALA A 176 2.94 18.50 -7.20
CA ALA A 176 3.31 18.47 -8.62
C ALA A 176 3.73 19.84 -9.12
N SER A 177 4.62 19.89 -10.09
CA SER A 177 5.03 21.13 -10.76
C SER A 177 3.93 21.65 -11.68
N GLY A 178 3.74 22.96 -11.69
CA GLY A 178 2.79 23.64 -12.55
C GLY A 178 1.35 23.62 -12.02
N ASP A 179 0.51 24.34 -12.74
CA ASP A 179 -0.94 24.43 -12.48
C ASP A 179 -1.66 23.23 -13.09
N VAL A 180 -2.00 22.25 -12.26
CA VAL A 180 -2.70 21.02 -12.70
C VAL A 180 -4.08 21.29 -13.35
N ARG A 181 -4.64 22.50 -13.20
CA ARG A 181 -5.87 22.90 -13.93
C ARG A 181 -5.69 22.83 -15.45
N ASP A 182 -4.48 22.96 -15.95
CA ASP A 182 -4.16 22.86 -17.38
C ASP A 182 -4.49 21.50 -18.00
N ILE A 183 -4.50 20.41 -17.20
CA ILE A 183 -4.92 19.10 -17.67
C ILE A 183 -6.34 19.15 -18.29
N PHE A 184 -7.23 19.96 -17.74
CA PHE A 184 -8.61 20.08 -18.19
C PHE A 184 -8.74 20.90 -19.48
N HIS A 185 -7.83 21.84 -19.71
CA HIS A 185 -7.79 22.63 -20.93
C HIS A 185 -7.17 21.83 -22.09
N THR A 186 -6.16 21.02 -21.82
CA THR A 186 -5.47 20.20 -22.83
C THR A 186 -6.33 19.04 -23.32
N THR A 187 -7.15 18.44 -22.45
CA THR A 187 -8.04 17.33 -22.83
C THR A 187 -9.20 17.77 -23.71
N ALA A 188 -9.67 19.00 -23.59
CA ALA A 188 -10.65 19.58 -24.52
C ALA A 188 -10.08 19.73 -25.95
N ALA A 189 -8.76 19.93 -26.07
CA ALA A 189 -8.06 19.98 -27.37
C ALA A 189 -7.65 18.58 -27.88
N ALA A 190 -7.48 17.60 -27.01
CA ALA A 190 -7.05 16.23 -27.35
C ALA A 190 -8.16 15.37 -27.97
N ASP A 191 -9.43 15.74 -27.87
CA ASP A 191 -10.51 15.11 -28.64
C ASP A 191 -10.31 15.24 -30.17
N SER A 192 -9.43 16.15 -30.59
CA SER A 192 -8.98 16.29 -31.99
C SER A 192 -7.82 15.35 -32.38
N LEU A 193 -7.14 14.69 -31.42
CA LEU A 193 -6.04 13.75 -31.64
C LEU A 193 -6.48 12.27 -31.69
N SER A 194 -7.78 11.99 -31.64
CA SER A 194 -8.37 10.64 -31.70
C SER A 194 -8.14 9.90 -33.04
N GLY A 195 -7.42 10.50 -33.98
CA GLY A 195 -7.14 9.96 -35.31
C GLY A 195 -5.80 9.20 -35.49
N LEU A 196 -4.95 9.08 -34.48
CA LEU A 196 -3.57 8.61 -34.67
C LEU A 196 -3.24 7.20 -34.13
N TYR A 197 -4.20 6.43 -33.61
CA TYR A 197 -3.96 5.07 -33.16
C TYR A 197 -4.83 4.02 -33.87
N THR A 198 -4.34 3.51 -34.99
CA THR A 198 -4.80 2.26 -35.62
C THR A 198 -3.88 1.12 -35.21
N GLY A 199 -3.99 0.61 -34.00
CA GLY A 199 -3.32 -0.59 -33.51
C GLY A 199 -4.30 -1.44 -32.72
N ARG A 200 -4.36 -2.74 -33.02
CA ARG A 200 -5.29 -3.74 -32.48
C ARG A 200 -5.22 -3.87 -30.97
N SER A 201 -5.82 -3.00 -30.22
CA SER A 201 -6.37 -3.28 -28.89
C SER A 201 -7.33 -2.15 -28.56
N ALA A 202 -8.33 -2.43 -27.70
CA ALA A 202 -9.37 -1.50 -27.33
C ALA A 202 -8.80 -0.09 -27.12
N ALA A 203 -9.41 0.91 -27.76
CA ALA A 203 -8.95 2.29 -27.78
C ALA A 203 -8.40 2.70 -26.40
N PRO A 204 -7.19 3.26 -26.33
CA PRO A 204 -6.68 3.77 -25.08
C PRO A 204 -7.72 4.75 -24.56
N ALA A 205 -8.31 4.42 -23.42
CA ALA A 205 -9.07 5.39 -22.67
C ALA A 205 -8.05 6.43 -22.25
N TYR A 206 -7.85 7.47 -23.07
CA TYR A 206 -7.17 8.68 -22.66
C TYR A 206 -7.61 9.03 -21.26
N ALA A 207 -6.72 9.65 -20.51
CA ALA A 207 -7.12 10.36 -19.32
C ALA A 207 -8.39 11.14 -19.67
N ARG A 208 -9.52 10.50 -19.58
CA ARG A 208 -10.78 11.20 -19.63
C ARG A 208 -10.83 11.90 -18.30
N ALA A 209 -10.40 13.16 -18.29
CA ALA A 209 -10.84 14.09 -17.28
C ALA A 209 -12.36 14.13 -17.36
N ARG A 210 -13.01 13.11 -16.83
CA ARG A 210 -14.42 13.19 -16.53
C ARG A 210 -14.50 13.94 -15.23
N LEU A 211 -15.06 15.12 -15.26
CA LEU A 211 -15.81 15.70 -14.16
C LEU A 211 -16.92 14.69 -13.79
N GLN A 212 -16.55 13.59 -13.18
CA GLN A 212 -17.48 12.74 -12.47
C GLN A 212 -17.39 13.21 -11.03
N ASN A 213 -18.48 13.81 -10.57
CA ASN A 213 -18.77 13.78 -9.15
C ASN A 213 -18.57 12.33 -8.72
N LEU A 214 -17.43 12.02 -8.10
CA LEU A 214 -17.24 10.79 -7.39
C LEU A 214 -18.22 10.88 -6.24
N ASP A 215 -19.36 10.24 -6.43
CA ASP A 215 -20.42 10.19 -5.45
C ASP A 215 -19.84 9.69 -4.13
N GLY A 216 -19.79 10.61 -3.19
CA GLY A 216 -19.85 10.44 -1.77
C GLY A 216 -19.03 9.32 -1.17
N SER A 217 -17.83 9.55 -0.85
CA SER A 217 -17.19 9.11 0.39
C SER A 217 -15.74 9.57 0.49
N PHE A 218 -15.54 10.85 0.31
CA PHE A 218 -14.40 11.50 0.92
C PHE A 218 -14.89 11.99 2.29
N PRO A 219 -14.38 11.45 3.40
CA PRO A 219 -14.72 12.03 4.70
C PRO A 219 -14.22 13.46 4.75
N ASP A 220 -15.02 14.33 5.38
CA ASP A 220 -14.82 15.76 5.53
C ASP A 220 -13.58 16.19 6.36
N SER A 221 -12.64 15.31 6.62
CA SER A 221 -11.49 15.58 7.47
C SER A 221 -10.24 16.06 6.72
N LEU A 222 -10.39 16.96 5.75
CA LEU A 222 -9.29 17.85 5.35
C LEU A 222 -8.87 18.80 6.50
N ALA A 223 -9.66 18.85 7.55
CA ALA A 223 -9.41 19.67 8.75
C ALA A 223 -8.13 19.29 9.51
N ASP A 224 -7.60 18.07 9.28
CA ASP A 224 -6.41 17.57 9.97
C ASP A 224 -5.09 17.97 9.28
N ILE A 225 -5.14 18.65 8.14
CA ILE A 225 -3.97 19.22 7.49
C ILE A 225 -3.98 20.74 7.77
N PRO A 226 -3.19 21.25 8.71
CA PRO A 226 -3.22 22.67 9.11
C PRO A 226 -3.01 23.67 7.97
N ALA A 227 -2.29 23.26 6.92
CA ALA A 227 -2.00 24.08 5.73
C ALA A 227 -3.20 24.24 4.77
N LEU A 228 -4.27 23.44 4.92
CA LEU A 228 -5.44 23.49 4.04
C LEU A 228 -6.57 24.40 4.55
N ARG A 229 -6.31 25.26 5.52
CA ARG A 229 -7.23 26.32 5.96
C ARG A 229 -7.18 27.59 5.09
N ALA A 230 -6.90 27.43 3.80
CA ALA A 230 -6.97 28.55 2.87
C ALA A 230 -8.41 28.81 2.39
N PRO A 231 -8.76 30.06 1.99
CA PRO A 231 -10.11 30.45 1.62
C PRO A 231 -10.66 29.61 0.48
N ALA A 232 -11.98 29.42 0.45
CA ALA A 232 -12.69 28.68 -0.56
C ALA A 232 -12.44 29.25 -1.98
N ASP A 233 -11.48 28.68 -2.68
CA ASP A 233 -11.27 28.92 -4.09
C ASP A 233 -12.29 28.07 -4.86
N PRO A 234 -13.10 28.65 -5.76
CA PRO A 234 -14.08 27.91 -6.55
C PRO A 234 -13.48 26.85 -7.49
N VAL A 235 -12.14 26.77 -7.60
CA VAL A 235 -11.41 25.79 -8.41
C VAL A 235 -10.99 24.55 -7.60
N LEU A 236 -11.18 24.56 -6.28
CA LEU A 236 -10.90 23.41 -5.42
C LEU A 236 -11.92 22.31 -5.69
N GLY A 237 -11.43 21.07 -5.89
CA GLY A 237 -12.28 19.91 -6.14
C GLY A 237 -12.24 19.36 -7.56
N LEU A 238 -11.31 19.83 -8.40
CA LEU A 238 -11.12 19.27 -9.74
C LEU A 238 -10.58 17.83 -9.65
N HIS A 239 -11.35 16.89 -10.19
CA HIS A 239 -11.00 15.47 -10.26
C HIS A 239 -10.48 15.09 -11.63
N PHE A 240 -9.45 14.25 -11.67
CA PHE A 240 -8.95 13.63 -12.89
C PHE A 240 -8.65 12.16 -12.69
N THR A 241 -8.62 11.42 -13.79
CA THR A 241 -8.22 9.99 -13.78
C THR A 241 -7.19 9.76 -14.87
N VAL A 242 -6.06 9.19 -14.49
CA VAL A 242 -5.04 8.70 -15.43
C VAL A 242 -5.20 7.20 -15.55
N ASN A 243 -5.59 6.74 -16.74
CA ASN A 243 -5.64 5.32 -17.10
C ASN A 243 -4.64 5.09 -18.24
N ALA A 244 -3.39 4.84 -17.87
CA ALA A 244 -2.29 4.68 -18.81
C ALA A 244 -1.36 3.54 -18.34
N PRO A 245 -1.13 2.52 -19.16
CA PRO A 245 -0.35 1.35 -18.77
C PRO A 245 1.12 1.70 -18.58
N ILE A 246 1.75 1.07 -17.58
CA ILE A 246 3.14 1.35 -17.20
C ILE A 246 4.00 0.13 -17.51
N GLY A 247 5.06 0.34 -18.28
CA GLY A 247 6.08 -0.63 -18.61
C GLY A 247 7.46 -0.21 -18.13
N ARG A 248 8.44 -1.09 -18.37
CA ARG A 248 9.86 -0.75 -18.20
C ARG A 248 10.29 0.14 -19.37
N LYS A 249 11.05 1.19 -19.11
CA LYS A 249 11.69 1.99 -20.15
C LYS A 249 12.80 1.17 -20.79
N GLU A 250 12.90 1.20 -22.12
CA GLU A 250 14.03 0.60 -22.85
C GLU A 250 15.35 1.18 -22.30
N ASP A 251 16.38 0.35 -22.26
CA ASP A 251 17.72 0.69 -21.77
C ASP A 251 17.81 1.13 -20.30
N SER A 252 16.75 0.96 -19.51
CA SER A 252 16.77 1.27 -18.08
C SER A 252 16.32 0.10 -17.21
N VAL A 253 17.10 -0.19 -16.16
CA VAL A 253 16.74 -1.20 -15.15
C VAL A 253 15.69 -0.69 -14.17
N ILE A 254 15.71 0.61 -13.86
CA ILE A 254 14.92 1.20 -12.79
C ILE A 254 13.76 2.08 -13.30
N GLU A 255 13.93 2.77 -14.44
CA GLU A 255 12.91 3.68 -14.93
C GLU A 255 11.67 2.93 -15.47
N ARG A 256 10.54 3.58 -15.35
CA ARG A 256 9.26 3.18 -15.91
C ARG A 256 8.76 4.28 -16.85
N CYS A 257 7.92 3.90 -17.81
CA CYS A 257 7.29 4.83 -18.74
C CYS A 257 5.88 4.36 -19.07
N ILE A 258 5.08 5.23 -19.66
CA ILE A 258 3.83 4.83 -20.28
C ILE A 258 4.14 3.95 -21.48
N ASN A 259 3.59 2.76 -21.50
CA ASN A 259 3.81 1.77 -22.56
C ASN A 259 2.47 1.08 -22.89
N TYR A 260 1.89 1.46 -24.01
CA TYR A 260 0.60 0.92 -24.46
C TYR A 260 0.72 -0.46 -25.12
N THR A 261 1.92 -0.92 -25.41
CA THR A 261 2.15 -2.21 -26.08
C THR A 261 2.34 -3.35 -25.09
N GLU A 262 3.18 -3.14 -24.07
CA GLU A 262 3.60 -4.17 -23.11
C GLU A 262 3.44 -3.75 -21.65
N GLY A 263 2.88 -2.56 -21.40
CA GLY A 263 2.70 -2.04 -20.06
C GLY A 263 1.58 -2.73 -19.29
N ASP A 264 1.78 -2.85 -18.01
CA ASP A 264 0.76 -3.32 -17.06
C ASP A 264 -0.32 -2.25 -16.87
N TYR A 265 -1.56 -2.68 -16.78
CA TYR A 265 -2.71 -1.82 -16.45
C TYR A 265 -2.44 -1.02 -15.18
N ALA A 266 -2.64 0.31 -15.27
CA ALA A 266 -2.40 1.25 -14.19
C ALA A 266 -3.40 2.40 -14.19
N VAL A 267 -4.05 2.64 -13.02
CA VAL A 267 -5.03 3.71 -12.85
C VAL A 267 -4.77 4.49 -11.59
N THR A 268 -4.71 5.82 -11.76
CA THR A 268 -4.57 6.80 -10.67
C THR A 268 -5.69 7.83 -10.77
N HIS A 269 -6.43 8.03 -9.68
CA HIS A 269 -7.39 9.11 -9.53
C HIS A 269 -6.75 10.26 -8.77
N GLY A 270 -6.97 11.49 -9.22
CA GLY A 270 -6.45 12.70 -8.61
C GLY A 270 -7.54 13.71 -8.27
N LEU A 271 -7.28 14.46 -7.21
CA LEU A 271 -8.07 15.59 -6.75
C LEU A 271 -7.12 16.75 -6.46
N LEU A 272 -7.32 17.89 -7.12
CA LEU A 272 -6.59 19.12 -6.81
C LEU A 272 -7.09 19.69 -5.48
N LEU A 273 -6.18 19.85 -4.51
CA LEU A 273 -6.47 20.42 -3.20
C LEU A 273 -6.13 21.91 -3.11
N SER A 274 -4.99 22.32 -3.66
CA SER A 274 -4.57 23.71 -3.72
C SER A 274 -3.53 23.92 -4.82
N TYR A 275 -3.38 25.17 -5.25
CA TYR A 275 -2.33 25.62 -6.14
C TYR A 275 -1.62 26.83 -5.53
N ASN A 276 -0.30 26.77 -5.46
CA ASN A 276 0.56 27.86 -5.01
C ASN A 276 1.14 28.58 -6.23
N GLU A 277 0.60 29.77 -6.54
CA GLU A 277 1.01 30.57 -7.71
C GLU A 277 2.45 31.07 -7.62
N GLU A 278 2.94 31.38 -6.40
CA GLU A 278 4.30 31.89 -6.21
C GLU A 278 5.37 30.86 -6.55
N LYS A 279 5.12 29.60 -6.17
CA LYS A 279 6.04 28.48 -6.38
C LYS A 279 5.73 27.69 -7.65
N ASP A 280 4.59 27.94 -8.29
CA ASP A 280 4.04 27.16 -9.40
C ASP A 280 3.92 25.67 -9.06
N LEU A 281 3.27 25.37 -7.93
CA LEU A 281 3.13 24.02 -7.38
C LEU A 281 1.66 23.70 -7.05
N SER A 282 1.21 22.51 -7.42
CA SER A 282 -0.12 21.98 -7.12
C SER A 282 -0.06 20.89 -6.05
N LEU A 283 -0.86 21.01 -4.98
CA LEU A 283 -1.07 19.94 -4.01
C LEU A 283 -2.21 19.05 -4.46
N LEU A 284 -1.93 17.74 -4.53
CA LEU A 284 -2.86 16.74 -5.01
C LEU A 284 -3.12 15.66 -3.96
N ARG A 285 -4.38 15.20 -3.87
CA ARG A 285 -4.74 13.94 -3.25
C ARG A 285 -4.93 12.88 -4.33
N LEU A 286 -4.20 11.77 -4.20
CA LEU A 286 -4.19 10.72 -5.21
C LEU A 286 -4.68 9.40 -4.61
N LYS A 287 -5.52 8.69 -5.34
CA LYS A 287 -6.01 7.34 -4.98
C LYS A 287 -5.64 6.36 -6.08
N LEU A 288 -5.10 5.21 -5.67
CA LEU A 288 -4.66 4.17 -6.58
C LEU A 288 -5.66 3.03 -6.67
N GLU A 289 -6.05 2.62 -7.88
CA GLU A 289 -6.68 1.31 -8.11
C GLU A 289 -5.63 0.22 -8.22
N THR A 290 -4.50 0.52 -8.83
CA THR A 290 -3.36 -0.38 -9.04
C THR A 290 -2.15 0.10 -8.25
N GLY A 291 -1.08 -0.70 -8.18
CA GLY A 291 0.14 -0.33 -7.46
C GLY A 291 1.40 -0.71 -8.25
N ARG A 292 1.57 -0.11 -9.45
CA ARG A 292 2.75 -0.35 -10.28
C ARG A 292 3.94 0.44 -9.76
N THR A 293 5.13 -0.07 -10.04
CA THR A 293 6.39 0.63 -9.67
C THR A 293 6.39 2.04 -10.25
N HIS A 294 6.67 3.04 -9.43
CA HIS A 294 6.71 4.47 -9.78
C HIS A 294 5.39 5.03 -10.36
N GLN A 295 4.26 4.37 -10.14
CA GLN A 295 3.01 4.69 -10.85
C GLN A 295 2.63 6.16 -10.80
N ILE A 296 2.53 6.76 -9.62
CA ILE A 296 2.17 8.18 -9.47
C ILE A 296 3.18 9.07 -10.19
N ARG A 297 4.47 8.80 -10.01
CA ARG A 297 5.57 9.58 -10.59
C ARG A 297 5.51 9.60 -12.11
N VAL A 298 5.31 8.41 -12.73
CA VAL A 298 5.18 8.24 -14.18
C VAL A 298 3.89 8.90 -14.70
N HIS A 299 2.76 8.72 -14.01
CA HIS A 299 1.50 9.31 -14.41
C HIS A 299 1.52 10.84 -14.35
N MET A 300 2.12 11.42 -13.32
CA MET A 300 2.23 12.87 -13.20
C MET A 300 3.19 13.45 -14.24
N GLN A 301 4.32 12.77 -14.51
CA GLN A 301 5.20 13.15 -15.61
C GLN A 301 4.47 13.10 -16.97
N TYR A 302 3.69 12.04 -17.21
CA TYR A 302 2.92 11.86 -18.44
C TYR A 302 1.90 12.98 -18.66
N LEU A 303 1.30 13.50 -17.59
CA LEU A 303 0.39 14.64 -17.64
C LEU A 303 1.09 15.99 -17.83
N GLY A 304 2.43 16.04 -17.83
CA GLY A 304 3.18 17.30 -17.90
C GLY A 304 3.39 18.00 -16.55
N HIS A 305 2.96 17.37 -15.45
CA HIS A 305 3.05 17.88 -14.08
C HIS A 305 3.90 16.95 -13.19
N PRO A 306 5.21 16.78 -13.46
CA PRO A 306 6.06 15.87 -12.69
C PRO A 306 6.21 16.36 -11.24
N LEU A 307 6.66 15.46 -10.36
CA LEU A 307 6.95 15.80 -8.99
C LEU A 307 8.34 16.45 -8.90
N PRO A 308 8.50 17.66 -8.35
CA PRO A 308 9.81 18.31 -8.24
C PRO A 308 10.74 17.49 -7.35
N GLY A 309 12.05 17.53 -7.58
CA GLY A 309 13.04 16.75 -6.83
C GLY A 309 13.02 15.24 -7.09
N ASP A 310 12.19 14.76 -8.02
CA ASP A 310 12.20 13.36 -8.42
C ASP A 310 13.45 13.06 -9.27
N PHE A 311 14.42 12.37 -8.68
CA PHE A 311 15.74 12.15 -9.28
C PHE A 311 15.70 11.39 -10.62
N LEU A 312 14.62 10.65 -10.92
CA LEU A 312 14.46 9.91 -12.18
C LEU A 312 13.64 10.66 -13.21
N TYR A 313 12.58 11.34 -12.79
CA TYR A 313 11.57 11.87 -13.68
C TYR A 313 11.56 13.38 -13.77
N HIS A 314 12.04 14.07 -12.73
CA HIS A 314 12.15 15.54 -12.71
C HIS A 314 13.13 16.01 -11.63
N PRO A 315 14.46 15.99 -11.91
CA PRO A 315 15.50 16.30 -10.93
C PRO A 315 15.65 17.83 -10.70
N ASP A 316 14.54 18.51 -10.50
CA ASP A 316 14.48 19.93 -10.15
C ASP A 316 14.47 20.10 -8.63
N GLU A 317 15.62 20.31 -8.04
CA GLU A 317 15.83 20.41 -6.60
C GLU A 317 15.64 21.82 -6.03
N ARG A 318 15.06 22.77 -6.78
CA ARG A 318 14.87 24.16 -6.31
C ARG A 318 14.09 24.25 -5.00
N PHE A 319 13.16 23.36 -4.79
CA PHE A 319 12.25 23.38 -3.63
C PHE A 319 12.46 22.20 -2.69
N ILE A 320 12.79 21.03 -3.20
CA ILE A 320 12.90 19.78 -2.46
C ILE A 320 13.82 18.81 -3.19
N THR A 321 14.58 17.99 -2.44
CA THR A 321 15.61 17.07 -2.98
C THR A 321 15.11 15.63 -3.19
N ARG A 322 13.80 15.41 -3.08
CA ARG A 322 13.14 14.12 -3.29
C ARG A 322 11.77 14.33 -3.92
N GLN A 323 11.17 13.29 -4.49
CA GLN A 323 9.77 13.38 -4.89
C GLN A 323 8.88 13.70 -3.67
N PRO A 324 8.10 14.78 -3.66
CA PRO A 324 7.14 15.12 -2.61
C PRO A 324 5.89 14.26 -2.74
N LEU A 325 6.06 13.00 -2.36
CA LEU A 325 5.04 11.96 -2.39
C LEU A 325 4.96 11.30 -1.02
N HIS A 326 3.76 11.22 -0.48
CA HIS A 326 3.49 10.73 0.86
C HIS A 326 2.26 9.82 0.89
N SER A 327 2.42 8.59 1.37
CA SER A 327 1.32 7.64 1.61
C SER A 327 0.55 8.10 2.85
N TRP A 328 -0.42 8.98 2.63
CA TRP A 328 -1.08 9.74 3.68
C TRP A 328 -2.11 8.94 4.46
N ARG A 329 -2.91 8.09 3.77
CA ARG A 329 -4.05 7.40 4.39
C ARG A 329 -4.16 5.97 3.91
N LEU A 330 -4.43 5.07 4.87
CA LEU A 330 -4.81 3.68 4.64
C LEU A 330 -6.19 3.42 5.22
N ARG A 331 -7.07 2.74 4.44
CA ARG A 331 -8.36 2.27 4.91
C ARG A 331 -8.56 0.83 4.45
N PHE A 332 -8.73 -0.08 5.40
CA PHE A 332 -8.88 -1.51 5.14
C PHE A 332 -9.54 -2.22 6.32
N ARG A 333 -10.04 -3.44 6.11
CA ARG A 333 -10.46 -4.29 7.20
C ARG A 333 -9.27 -5.03 7.78
N HIS A 334 -9.16 -5.05 9.11
CA HIS A 334 -8.13 -5.83 9.79
C HIS A 334 -8.20 -7.30 9.35
N PRO A 335 -7.07 -7.95 8.99
CA PRO A 335 -7.06 -9.26 8.33
C PRO A 335 -7.67 -10.38 9.17
N ILE A 336 -7.62 -10.29 10.50
CA ILE A 336 -8.12 -11.32 11.40
C ILE A 336 -9.44 -10.91 12.03
N SER A 337 -9.51 -9.75 12.67
CA SER A 337 -10.73 -9.32 13.40
C SER A 337 -11.84 -8.78 12.48
N GLY A 338 -11.54 -8.44 11.21
CA GLY A 338 -12.47 -7.81 10.28
C GLY A 338 -12.84 -6.36 10.61
N LYS A 339 -12.33 -5.79 11.72
CA LYS A 339 -12.57 -4.41 12.14
C LYS A 339 -12.07 -3.45 11.06
N LEU A 340 -12.88 -2.44 10.72
CA LEU A 340 -12.43 -1.39 9.81
C LEU A 340 -11.37 -0.52 10.49
N LEU A 341 -10.21 -0.42 9.87
CA LEU A 341 -9.12 0.47 10.25
C LEU A 341 -9.03 1.61 9.24
N GLU A 342 -8.87 2.80 9.76
CA GLU A 342 -8.63 4.02 9.01
C GLU A 342 -7.53 4.80 9.71
N LEU A 343 -6.38 4.91 9.04
CA LEU A 343 -5.13 5.41 9.62
C LEU A 343 -4.56 6.50 8.71
N THR A 344 -4.03 7.54 9.30
CA THR A 344 -3.39 8.67 8.60
C THR A 344 -2.00 8.92 9.16
N ALA A 345 -1.10 9.42 8.32
CA ALA A 345 0.20 9.94 8.72
C ALA A 345 0.26 11.46 8.47
N PRO A 346 0.88 12.23 9.35
CA PRO A 346 1.02 13.67 9.14
C PRO A 346 1.87 13.98 7.92
N LEU A 347 1.54 15.04 7.20
CA LEU A 347 2.35 15.49 6.07
C LEU A 347 3.76 15.84 6.56
N PRO A 348 4.85 15.34 5.94
CA PRO A 348 6.21 15.63 6.32
C PRO A 348 6.54 17.13 6.22
N GLU A 349 7.40 17.64 7.12
CA GLU A 349 7.76 19.05 7.18
C GLU A 349 8.33 19.62 5.88
N ASP A 350 9.15 18.82 5.16
CA ASP A 350 9.72 19.23 3.88
C ASP A 350 8.64 19.46 2.82
N MET A 351 7.55 18.70 2.84
CA MET A 351 6.39 18.92 1.99
C MET A 351 5.51 20.08 2.49
N GLN A 352 5.36 20.25 3.82
CA GLN A 352 4.59 21.36 4.38
C GLN A 352 5.18 22.73 3.98
N ARG A 353 6.50 22.85 3.88
CA ARG A 353 7.20 24.10 3.46
C ARG A 353 6.92 24.48 2.01
N LEU A 354 6.42 23.60 1.20
CA LEU A 354 6.08 23.84 -0.20
C LEU A 354 4.68 24.45 -0.38
N LEU A 355 3.83 24.29 0.60
CA LEU A 355 2.44 24.77 0.62
C LEU A 355 2.37 26.22 1.10
#